data_723a7e5b5fa8023a26f2bd67987de5b4
#
_entry.id   723a7e5b5fa8023a26f2bd67987de5b4
#
_cell.length_a   1.000
_cell.length_b   1.000
_cell.length_c   1.000
_cell.angle_alpha   90.00
_cell.angle_beta   90.00
_cell.angle_gamma   90.00
#
_symmetry.space_group_name_H-M   'P 1'
#
loop_
_entity.id
_entity.type
_entity.pdbx_description
1 polymer ?
#
loop_
_entity_poly.entity_id
_entity_poly.type
_entity_poly.pdbx_seq_one_letter_code
_entity_poly.pdbx_strand_id
1 'polypeptide(L)'
;MAASQLAGKLAQRFGRTVPGLDEYGLIHLFPSASDLAIADLTDFGMPAARISPIIAFSRAFAEGVVDLYSHDELPELLTQLERIPGIGPWTSNLIALRVIGHLDAFPAGDIGLQRAAGLLVGRARVSGDELANVAEQWRSWR
;
A
#
# COMPACT_ATOMS: atom_id res chain seq x y z
N MET A 1 -12.23 11.21 1.97
CA MET A 1 -11.83 11.25 0.56
C MET A 1 -11.55 9.81 0.13
N ALA A 2 -12.07 9.36 -1.00
CA ALA A 2 -11.78 8.02 -1.53
C ALA A 2 -10.33 7.96 -2.05
N ALA A 3 -9.69 6.79 -1.99
CA ALA A 3 -8.30 6.60 -2.45
C ALA A 3 -8.12 7.00 -3.92
N SER A 4 -9.11 6.69 -4.77
CA SER A 4 -9.10 7.07 -6.19
C SER A 4 -9.11 8.59 -6.42
N GLN A 5 -9.86 9.33 -5.60
CA GLN A 5 -9.87 10.80 -5.67
C GLN A 5 -8.52 11.40 -5.27
N LEU A 6 -7.87 10.79 -4.27
CA LEU A 6 -6.53 11.22 -3.86
C LEU A 6 -5.50 10.94 -4.95
N ALA A 7 -5.51 9.73 -5.53
CA ALA A 7 -4.65 9.38 -6.64
C ALA A 7 -4.83 10.31 -7.85
N GLY A 8 -6.08 10.63 -8.19
CA GLY A 8 -6.40 11.60 -9.25
C GLY A 8 -5.83 13.01 -8.97
N LYS A 9 -5.95 13.50 -7.73
CA LYS A 9 -5.35 14.79 -7.34
C LYS A 9 -3.82 14.77 -7.41
N LEU A 10 -3.18 13.68 -7.00
CA LEU A 10 -1.73 13.53 -7.11
C LEU A 10 -1.29 13.55 -8.58
N ALA A 11 -1.98 12.80 -9.44
CA ALA A 11 -1.71 12.79 -10.88
C ALA A 11 -1.87 14.20 -11.51
N GLN A 12 -2.94 14.91 -11.18
CA GLN A 12 -3.18 16.26 -11.72
C GLN A 12 -2.14 17.29 -11.25
N ARG A 13 -1.68 17.20 -9.99
CA ARG A 13 -0.78 18.22 -9.43
C ARG A 13 0.70 17.96 -9.71
N PHE A 14 1.11 16.70 -9.70
CA PHE A 14 2.52 16.32 -9.79
C PHE A 14 2.82 15.41 -10.99
N GLY A 15 1.80 14.92 -11.68
CA GLY A 15 1.97 14.06 -12.82
C GLY A 15 2.33 14.83 -14.10
N ARG A 16 3.13 14.20 -14.95
CA ARG A 16 3.48 14.74 -16.26
C ARG A 16 2.29 14.63 -17.21
N THR A 17 2.00 15.70 -17.96
CA THR A 17 0.97 15.70 -19.00
C THR A 17 1.33 14.75 -20.15
N VAL A 18 0.33 14.04 -20.65
CA VAL A 18 0.47 13.13 -21.81
C VAL A 18 -0.28 13.75 -23.00
N PRO A 19 0.44 14.26 -24.03
CA PRO A 19 -0.20 14.83 -25.21
C PRO A 19 -0.94 13.77 -26.03
N GLY A 20 -2.09 14.15 -26.60
CA GLY A 20 -2.81 13.33 -27.58
C GLY A 20 -3.70 12.22 -26.99
N LEU A 21 -3.89 12.19 -25.66
CA LEU A 21 -4.79 11.25 -25.00
C LEU A 21 -5.96 11.96 -24.28
N ASP A 22 -6.12 13.25 -24.51
CA ASP A 22 -7.15 14.08 -23.87
C ASP A 22 -8.57 13.61 -24.19
N GLU A 23 -8.81 13.13 -25.41
CA GLU A 23 -10.10 12.58 -25.84
C GLU A 23 -10.52 11.34 -25.04
N TYR A 24 -9.56 10.61 -24.45
CA TYR A 24 -9.81 9.45 -23.59
C TYR A 24 -9.83 9.82 -22.08
N GLY A 25 -9.70 11.11 -21.74
CA GLY A 25 -9.60 11.57 -20.36
C GLY A 25 -8.29 11.20 -19.65
N LEU A 26 -7.26 10.77 -20.42
CA LEU A 26 -5.94 10.36 -19.91
C LEU A 26 -4.96 11.53 -20.07
N ILE A 27 -5.07 12.53 -19.23
CA ILE A 27 -4.34 13.79 -19.35
C ILE A 27 -2.98 13.73 -18.63
N HIS A 28 -2.91 13.00 -17.52
CA HIS A 28 -1.71 12.96 -16.65
C HIS A 28 -1.25 11.54 -16.37
N LEU A 29 0.06 11.32 -16.39
CA LEU A 29 0.66 10.14 -15.75
C LEU A 29 0.59 10.29 -14.23
N PHE A 30 0.60 9.17 -13.52
CA PHE A 30 0.84 9.22 -12.08
C PHE A 30 2.28 9.71 -11.82
N PRO A 31 2.52 10.55 -10.79
CA PRO A 31 3.85 11.08 -10.50
C PRO A 31 4.83 9.96 -10.15
N SER A 32 6.08 10.14 -10.51
CA SER A 32 7.15 9.22 -10.16
C SER A 32 7.42 9.24 -8.66
N ALA A 33 8.11 8.22 -8.16
CA ALA A 33 8.55 8.20 -6.77
C ALA A 33 9.46 9.39 -6.43
N SER A 34 10.31 9.80 -7.37
CA SER A 34 11.17 10.98 -7.19
C SER A 34 10.37 12.28 -7.07
N ASP A 35 9.28 12.42 -7.85
CA ASP A 35 8.41 13.59 -7.77
C ASP A 35 7.69 13.63 -6.42
N LEU A 36 7.18 12.49 -5.94
CA LEU A 36 6.48 12.39 -4.66
C LEU A 36 7.41 12.51 -3.45
N ALA A 37 8.67 12.12 -3.57
CA ALA A 37 9.66 12.21 -2.50
C ALA A 37 9.91 13.65 -2.03
N ILE A 38 9.69 14.64 -2.92
CA ILE A 38 9.91 16.07 -2.67
C ILE A 38 8.60 16.89 -2.73
N ALA A 39 7.45 16.22 -2.92
CA ALA A 39 6.17 16.89 -3.08
C ALA A 39 5.69 17.55 -1.78
N ASP A 40 5.16 18.76 -1.90
CA ASP A 40 4.39 19.39 -0.81
C ASP A 40 2.94 18.90 -0.86
N LEU A 41 2.57 18.07 0.10
CA LEU A 41 1.24 17.49 0.25
C LEU A 41 0.41 18.13 1.36
N THR A 42 0.83 19.27 1.92
CA THR A 42 0.15 19.91 3.07
C THR A 42 -1.30 20.28 2.75
N ASP A 43 -1.58 20.76 1.54
CA ASP A 43 -2.91 21.20 1.10
C ASP A 43 -3.78 20.10 0.49
N PHE A 44 -3.39 18.83 0.62
CA PHE A 44 -4.14 17.71 0.03
C PHE A 44 -5.38 17.27 0.81
N GLY A 45 -5.66 17.93 1.96
CA GLY A 45 -6.77 17.53 2.82
C GLY A 45 -6.57 16.20 3.51
N MET A 46 -5.32 15.79 3.67
CA MET A 46 -4.92 14.61 4.43
C MET A 46 -4.28 15.01 5.77
N PRO A 47 -4.51 14.24 6.85
CA PRO A 47 -3.73 14.40 8.08
C PRO A 47 -2.24 14.16 7.82
N ALA A 48 -1.37 14.90 8.52
CA ALA A 48 0.09 14.76 8.41
C ALA A 48 0.57 13.31 8.61
N ALA A 49 -0.08 12.56 9.50
CA ALA A 49 0.19 11.14 9.73
C ALA A 49 -0.02 10.23 8.50
N ARG A 50 -0.74 10.69 7.47
CA ARG A 50 -0.91 9.99 6.19
C ARG A 50 0.01 10.52 5.10
N ILE A 51 0.44 11.77 5.21
CA ILE A 51 1.37 12.41 4.26
C ILE A 51 2.78 11.85 4.45
N SER A 52 3.26 11.83 5.69
CA SER A 52 4.62 11.40 6.02
C SER A 52 4.98 10.01 5.46
N PRO A 53 4.15 8.97 5.61
CA PRO A 53 4.41 7.65 5.01
C PRO A 53 4.50 7.67 3.48
N ILE A 54 3.68 8.47 2.80
CA ILE A 54 3.73 8.58 1.33
C ILE A 54 5.08 9.13 0.88
N ILE A 55 5.53 10.22 1.49
CA ILE A 55 6.82 10.83 1.17
C ILE A 55 7.98 9.88 1.53
N ALA A 56 7.94 9.27 2.73
CA ALA A 56 8.99 8.35 3.17
C ALA A 56 9.11 7.12 2.26
N PHE A 57 7.98 6.52 1.88
CA PHE A 57 7.95 5.39 0.94
C PHE A 57 8.48 5.80 -0.44
N SER A 58 8.01 6.94 -0.97
CA SER A 58 8.44 7.45 -2.27
C SER A 58 9.94 7.71 -2.31
N ARG A 59 10.49 8.26 -1.23
CA ARG A 59 11.94 8.50 -1.09
C ARG A 59 12.72 7.18 -1.05
N ALA A 60 12.33 6.24 -0.19
CA ALA A 60 12.98 4.94 -0.06
C ALA A 60 13.00 4.18 -1.39
N PHE A 61 11.90 4.27 -2.17
CA PHE A 61 11.81 3.65 -3.49
C PHE A 61 12.67 4.38 -4.53
N ALA A 62 12.67 5.72 -4.55
CA ALA A 62 13.46 6.51 -5.48
C ALA A 62 14.98 6.36 -5.25
N GLU A 63 15.39 6.17 -3.99
CA GLU A 63 16.78 5.95 -3.57
C GLU A 63 17.24 4.49 -3.71
N GLY A 64 16.35 3.57 -4.11
CA GLY A 64 16.65 2.14 -4.23
C GLY A 64 16.89 1.43 -2.90
N VAL A 65 16.44 2.04 -1.79
CA VAL A 65 16.49 1.42 -0.45
C VAL A 65 15.49 0.27 -0.34
N VAL A 66 14.39 0.37 -1.09
CA VAL A 66 13.40 -0.69 -1.25
C VAL A 66 13.31 -1.05 -2.72
N ASP A 67 13.60 -2.30 -3.03
CA ASP A 67 13.35 -2.90 -4.33
C ASP A 67 12.17 -3.88 -4.21
N LEU A 68 11.07 -3.56 -4.87
CA LEU A 68 9.87 -4.38 -4.82
C LEU A 68 9.97 -5.65 -5.69
N TYR A 69 10.98 -5.77 -6.53
CA TYR A 69 11.07 -6.81 -7.55
C TYR A 69 12.21 -7.81 -7.35
N SER A 70 13.13 -7.54 -6.43
CA SER A 70 14.33 -8.38 -6.20
C SER A 70 14.23 -9.31 -4.98
N HIS A 71 13.04 -9.45 -4.38
CA HIS A 71 12.87 -10.28 -3.19
C HIS A 71 12.30 -11.64 -3.54
N ASP A 72 13.11 -12.68 -3.34
CA ASP A 72 12.68 -14.08 -3.45
C ASP A 72 11.92 -14.53 -2.19
N GLU A 73 12.10 -13.84 -1.05
CA GLU A 73 11.55 -14.22 0.25
C GLU A 73 10.64 -13.13 0.85
N LEU A 74 9.38 -13.50 1.12
CA LEU A 74 8.39 -12.60 1.72
C LEU A 74 8.85 -11.94 3.03
N PRO A 75 9.46 -12.66 4.00
CA PRO A 75 9.87 -12.06 5.27
C PRO A 75 10.88 -10.91 5.11
N GLU A 76 11.78 -11.00 4.15
CA GLU A 76 12.77 -9.96 3.87
C GLU A 76 12.09 -8.70 3.31
N LEU A 77 11.20 -8.87 2.35
CA LEU A 77 10.41 -7.79 1.79
C LEU A 77 9.59 -7.07 2.87
N LEU A 78 8.86 -7.81 3.69
CA LEU A 78 8.05 -7.23 4.78
C LEU A 78 8.94 -6.44 5.75
N THR A 79 10.10 -7.01 6.12
CA THR A 79 11.06 -6.35 7.00
C THR A 79 11.58 -5.04 6.42
N GLN A 80 11.88 -4.99 5.14
CA GLN A 80 12.33 -3.76 4.47
C GLN A 80 11.23 -2.70 4.42
N LEU A 81 10.01 -3.10 4.05
CA LEU A 81 8.86 -2.19 4.01
C LEU A 81 8.55 -1.61 5.39
N GLU A 82 8.60 -2.41 6.44
CA GLU A 82 8.28 -2.01 7.81
C GLU A 82 9.33 -1.09 8.47
N ARG A 83 10.54 -1.00 7.90
CA ARG A 83 11.53 0.01 8.30
C ARG A 83 11.15 1.42 7.86
N ILE A 84 10.23 1.56 6.90
CA ILE A 84 9.77 2.86 6.42
C ILE A 84 8.78 3.44 7.44
N PRO A 85 9.01 4.66 7.95
CA PRO A 85 8.11 5.29 8.92
C PRO A 85 6.67 5.35 8.43
N GLY A 86 5.75 4.76 9.19
CA GLY A 86 4.32 4.73 8.89
C GLY A 86 3.86 3.57 8.01
N ILE A 87 4.76 2.69 7.59
CA ILE A 87 4.42 1.39 6.99
C ILE A 87 4.45 0.34 8.10
N GLY A 88 3.28 -0.17 8.45
CA GLY A 88 3.14 -1.25 9.42
C GLY A 88 2.78 -2.59 8.76
N PRO A 89 2.63 -3.68 9.56
CA PRO A 89 2.39 -5.04 9.05
C PRO A 89 1.19 -5.18 8.12
N TRP A 90 0.12 -4.41 8.35
CA TRP A 90 -1.03 -4.41 7.44
C TRP A 90 -0.66 -3.84 6.06
N THR A 91 0.05 -2.71 6.04
CA THR A 91 0.42 -2.03 4.79
C THR A 91 1.47 -2.81 4.03
N SER A 92 2.49 -3.35 4.70
CA SER A 92 3.55 -4.15 4.08
C SER A 92 2.98 -5.40 3.40
N ASN A 93 2.12 -6.14 4.10
CA ASN A 93 1.43 -7.30 3.52
C ASN A 93 0.49 -6.92 2.36
N LEU A 94 -0.18 -5.76 2.44
CA LEU A 94 -1.03 -5.31 1.35
C LEU A 94 -0.22 -4.93 0.10
N ILE A 95 0.96 -4.33 0.26
CA ILE A 95 1.90 -4.05 -0.83
C ILE A 95 2.38 -5.38 -1.45
N ALA A 96 2.85 -6.32 -0.63
CA ALA A 96 3.30 -7.63 -1.09
C ALA A 96 2.21 -8.38 -1.87
N LEU A 97 0.98 -8.37 -1.37
CA LEU A 97 -0.15 -9.03 -2.02
C LEU A 97 -0.59 -8.33 -3.31
N ARG A 98 -0.74 -6.99 -3.29
CA ARG A 98 -1.40 -6.25 -4.37
C ARG A 98 -0.46 -5.74 -5.45
N VAL A 99 0.79 -5.43 -5.09
CA VAL A 99 1.79 -4.86 -6.00
C VAL A 99 2.71 -5.94 -6.52
N ILE A 100 3.18 -6.81 -5.62
CA ILE A 100 4.12 -7.88 -5.97
C ILE A 100 3.37 -9.15 -6.45
N GLY A 101 2.17 -9.37 -5.94
CA GLY A 101 1.40 -10.60 -6.23
C GLY A 101 1.86 -11.80 -5.42
N HIS A 102 2.47 -11.56 -4.23
CA HIS A 102 2.95 -12.64 -3.38
C HIS A 102 1.79 -13.39 -2.74
N LEU A 103 1.64 -14.68 -3.08
CA LEU A 103 0.46 -15.48 -2.71
C LEU A 103 0.33 -15.77 -1.21
N ASP A 104 1.43 -15.71 -0.47
CA ASP A 104 1.45 -15.93 0.99
C ASP A 104 1.42 -14.63 1.82
N ALA A 105 1.34 -13.47 1.17
CA ALA A 105 1.17 -12.22 1.88
C ALA A 105 -0.26 -12.12 2.40
N PHE A 106 -0.41 -11.97 3.73
CA PHE A 106 -1.71 -11.98 4.37
C PHE A 106 -1.87 -10.83 5.38
N PRO A 107 -2.68 -9.82 5.07
CA PRO A 107 -2.87 -8.65 5.92
C PRO A 107 -3.83 -8.96 7.09
N ALA A 108 -3.41 -9.79 8.05
CA ALA A 108 -4.22 -10.23 9.20
C ALA A 108 -4.75 -9.05 10.05
N GLY A 109 -4.08 -7.89 9.98
CA GLY A 109 -4.55 -6.64 10.62
C GLY A 109 -5.75 -5.99 9.94
N ASP A 110 -6.23 -6.50 8.80
CA ASP A 110 -7.37 -5.93 8.09
C ASP A 110 -8.67 -6.14 8.85
N ILE A 111 -9.33 -5.03 9.21
CA ILE A 111 -10.57 -5.06 10.00
C ILE A 111 -11.71 -5.74 9.23
N GLY A 112 -11.74 -5.61 7.91
CA GLY A 112 -12.73 -6.27 7.06
C GLY A 112 -12.57 -7.78 7.11
N LEU A 113 -11.34 -8.29 6.98
CA LEU A 113 -11.05 -9.71 7.09
C LEU A 113 -11.35 -10.25 8.49
N GLN A 114 -10.97 -9.52 9.55
CA GLN A 114 -11.26 -9.90 10.94
C GLN A 114 -12.76 -9.99 11.22
N ARG A 115 -13.55 -9.06 10.68
CA ARG A 115 -15.02 -9.10 10.80
C ARG A 115 -15.62 -10.26 10.00
N ALA A 116 -15.18 -10.44 8.76
CA ALA A 116 -15.66 -11.55 7.93
C ALA A 116 -15.40 -12.91 8.60
N ALA A 117 -14.18 -13.13 9.08
CA ALA A 117 -13.83 -14.33 9.82
C ALA A 117 -14.64 -14.48 11.14
N GLY A 118 -14.88 -13.38 11.84
CA GLY A 118 -15.72 -13.36 13.04
C GLY A 118 -17.14 -13.87 12.77
N LEU A 119 -17.77 -13.44 11.67
CA LEU A 119 -19.10 -13.89 11.29
C LEU A 119 -19.16 -15.42 11.08
N LEU A 120 -18.11 -16.02 10.54
CA LEU A 120 -18.04 -17.48 10.33
C LEU A 120 -18.05 -18.28 11.64
N VAL A 121 -17.60 -17.67 12.74
CA VAL A 121 -17.52 -18.31 14.06
C VAL A 121 -18.51 -17.70 15.06
N GLY A 122 -19.52 -16.98 14.59
CA GLY A 122 -20.58 -16.41 15.43
C GLY A 122 -20.11 -15.26 16.33
N ARG A 123 -19.03 -14.56 15.98
CA ARG A 123 -18.49 -13.41 16.71
C ARG A 123 -18.51 -12.15 15.86
N ALA A 124 -18.54 -10.98 16.49
CA ALA A 124 -18.49 -9.70 15.77
C ALA A 124 -17.14 -9.50 15.02
N ARG A 125 -16.05 -10.04 15.57
CA ARG A 125 -14.70 -9.96 15.02
C ARG A 125 -13.79 -10.98 15.69
N VAL A 126 -12.79 -11.49 14.96
CA VAL A 126 -11.62 -12.19 15.52
C VAL A 126 -10.46 -11.22 15.64
N SER A 127 -9.45 -11.54 16.45
CA SER A 127 -8.20 -10.76 16.48
C SER A 127 -7.32 -11.02 15.25
N GLY A 128 -6.34 -10.13 15.01
CA GLY A 128 -5.36 -10.34 13.94
C GLY A 128 -4.55 -11.62 14.14
N ASP A 129 -4.15 -11.91 15.38
CA ASP A 129 -3.37 -13.10 15.71
C ASP A 129 -4.17 -14.38 15.51
N GLU A 130 -5.45 -14.41 15.93
CA GLU A 130 -6.34 -15.54 15.67
C GLU A 130 -6.49 -15.76 14.16
N LEU A 131 -6.69 -14.68 13.41
CA LEU A 131 -6.85 -14.76 11.96
C LEU A 131 -5.55 -15.21 11.27
N ALA A 132 -4.40 -14.71 11.70
CA ALA A 132 -3.09 -15.14 11.19
C ALA A 132 -2.86 -16.64 11.42
N ASN A 133 -3.15 -17.13 12.63
CA ASN A 133 -3.01 -18.54 12.99
C ASN A 133 -3.90 -19.45 12.13
N VAL A 134 -5.15 -19.05 11.88
CA VAL A 134 -6.04 -19.80 10.98
C VAL A 134 -5.51 -19.78 9.55
N ALA A 135 -5.00 -18.63 9.09
CA ALA A 135 -4.48 -18.47 7.75
C ALA A 135 -3.21 -19.29 7.46
N GLU A 136 -2.49 -19.77 8.50
CA GLU A 136 -1.37 -20.70 8.30
C GLU A 136 -1.78 -21.98 7.57
N GLN A 137 -3.02 -22.43 7.76
CA GLN A 137 -3.56 -23.60 7.07
C GLN A 137 -3.79 -23.37 5.58
N TRP A 138 -3.78 -22.13 5.13
CA TRP A 138 -4.00 -21.71 3.74
C TRP A 138 -2.70 -21.36 3.02
N ARG A 139 -1.54 -21.67 3.63
CA ARG A 139 -0.24 -21.40 3.00
C ARG A 139 -0.19 -21.91 1.58
N SER A 140 0.55 -21.17 0.80
CA SER A 140 0.67 -21.04 -0.64
C SER A 140 -0.52 -20.37 -1.35
N TRP A 141 -1.63 -20.06 -0.65
CA TRP A 141 -2.85 -19.49 -1.28
C TRP A 141 -3.61 -18.49 -0.40
N ARG A 142 -3.02 -17.98 0.66
CA ARG A 142 -3.69 -17.10 1.61
C ARG A 142 -3.70 -15.63 1.21
#